data_475d2c066dfa87b8468f31be83a66fc9
#
_entry.id   475d2c066dfa87b8468f31be83a66fc9
#
_cell.length_a   1.000
_cell.length_b   1.000
_cell.length_c   1.000
_cell.angle_alpha   90.00
_cell.angle_beta   90.00
_cell.angle_gamma   90.00
#
_symmetry.space_group_name_H-M   'P 1'
#
loop_
_entity.id
_entity.type
_entity.pdbx_description
1 polymer ?
#
loop_
_entity_poly.entity_id
_entity_poly.type
_entity_poly.pdbx_seq_one_letter_code
_entity_poly.pdbx_strand_id
1 'polypeptide(L)'
;SRGLGDVYKRQGGKWTTYRAMAEDVINQAIVIGGLSPAECVTKNLRVHGYTKEQFDENDWNYVYGSDADKIRKMIEKEPSFAEKLYEGYTFTAAHVVWAAREEFAQNIEDVLARRVRMLFLDARAALKIAPKVASVLAAELGKDKTWEQAQIADFNRLARGYILN
;
A
#
# COMPACT_ATOMS: atom_id res chain seq x y z
N SER A 1 29.67 -12.97 -10.24
CA SER A 1 28.88 -14.13 -9.87
C SER A 1 28.21 -14.69 -11.12
N ARG A 2 28.51 -15.91 -11.46
CA ARG A 2 27.76 -16.62 -12.47
C ARG A 2 26.40 -16.94 -11.89
N GLY A 3 25.45 -16.00 -12.04
CA GLY A 3 24.05 -16.27 -11.77
C GLY A 3 23.57 -17.42 -12.63
N LEU A 4 22.48 -17.99 -12.25
CA LEU A 4 21.77 -19.03 -12.96
C LEU A 4 21.65 -18.66 -14.44
N GLY A 5 22.47 -19.28 -15.33
CA GLY A 5 22.45 -19.22 -16.77
C GLY A 5 21.84 -17.90 -17.33
N ASP A 6 21.01 -17.86 -18.20
CA ASP A 6 20.49 -16.79 -19.04
C ASP A 6 19.64 -15.69 -18.35
N VAL A 7 19.91 -15.34 -17.09
CA VAL A 7 19.20 -14.27 -16.39
C VAL A 7 19.89 -12.92 -16.63
N TYR A 8 19.27 -12.07 -17.43
CA TYR A 8 19.67 -10.68 -17.62
C TYR A 8 19.10 -9.79 -16.54
N LYS A 9 19.97 -8.98 -15.90
CA LYS A 9 19.56 -8.00 -14.88
C LYS A 9 19.93 -6.60 -15.32
N ARG A 10 19.01 -5.66 -15.18
CA ARG A 10 19.29 -4.24 -15.26
C ARG A 10 19.11 -3.59 -13.89
N GLN A 11 20.16 -2.95 -13.40
CA GLN A 11 20.17 -2.27 -12.10
C GLN A 11 20.66 -0.85 -12.26
N GLY A 12 20.21 0.05 -11.35
CA GLY A 12 20.63 1.43 -11.32
C GLY A 12 19.59 2.39 -11.90
N GLY A 13 20.01 3.60 -12.13
CA GLY A 13 19.15 4.68 -12.59
C GLY A 13 18.46 5.42 -11.44
N LYS A 14 17.50 6.25 -11.78
CA LYS A 14 16.73 7.06 -10.84
C LYS A 14 15.27 6.62 -10.84
N TRP A 15 14.60 6.82 -9.72
CA TRP A 15 13.16 6.57 -9.63
C TRP A 15 12.36 7.28 -10.73
N THR A 16 12.74 8.49 -11.09
CA THR A 16 12.09 9.28 -12.14
C THR A 16 12.29 8.74 -13.56
N THR A 17 13.21 7.79 -13.77
CA THR A 17 13.51 7.21 -15.10
C THR A 17 13.08 5.76 -15.23
N TYR A 18 12.44 5.16 -14.21
CA TYR A 18 12.14 3.73 -14.18
C TYR A 18 11.32 3.25 -15.39
N ARG A 19 10.35 4.04 -15.86
CA ARG A 19 9.51 3.70 -17.01
C ARG A 19 10.35 3.60 -18.31
N ALA A 20 11.19 4.61 -18.56
CA ALA A 20 12.06 4.63 -19.74
C ALA A 20 13.10 3.49 -19.68
N MET A 21 13.59 3.18 -18.48
CA MET A 21 14.49 2.03 -18.28
C MET A 21 13.79 0.70 -18.56
N ALA A 22 12.53 0.55 -18.13
CA ALA A 22 11.74 -0.65 -18.39
C ALA A 22 11.47 -0.81 -19.89
N GLU A 23 11.10 0.27 -20.60
CA GLU A 23 10.91 0.27 -22.05
C GLU A 23 12.17 -0.18 -22.79
N ASP A 24 13.33 0.38 -22.44
CA ASP A 24 14.60 0.00 -23.05
C ASP A 24 14.95 -1.49 -22.82
N VAL A 25 14.75 -1.99 -21.58
CA VAL A 25 14.98 -3.41 -21.26
C VAL A 25 14.07 -4.33 -22.07
N ILE A 26 12.78 -4.00 -22.17
CA ILE A 26 11.83 -4.82 -22.93
C ILE A 26 12.17 -4.80 -24.43
N ASN A 27 12.53 -3.64 -24.99
CA ASN A 27 12.94 -3.54 -26.38
C ASN A 27 14.19 -4.42 -26.67
N GLN A 28 15.18 -4.42 -25.78
CA GLN A 28 16.34 -5.32 -25.91
C GLN A 28 15.95 -6.80 -25.77
N ALA A 29 15.07 -7.11 -24.83
CA ALA A 29 14.59 -8.49 -24.65
C ALA A 29 13.82 -9.01 -25.87
N ILE A 30 13.04 -8.17 -26.54
CA ILE A 30 12.34 -8.50 -27.79
C ILE A 30 13.34 -8.89 -28.86
N VAL A 31 14.40 -8.08 -29.04
CA VAL A 31 15.45 -8.37 -30.06
C VAL A 31 16.18 -9.66 -29.75
N ILE A 32 16.66 -9.84 -28.52
CA ILE A 32 17.43 -11.01 -28.09
C ILE A 32 16.60 -12.29 -28.14
N GLY A 33 15.33 -12.16 -27.68
CA GLY A 33 14.39 -13.30 -27.62
C GLY A 33 13.70 -13.62 -28.93
N GLY A 34 13.94 -12.86 -30.00
CA GLY A 34 13.27 -13.06 -31.30
C GLY A 34 11.74 -12.93 -31.21
N LEU A 35 11.25 -12.10 -30.26
CA LEU A 35 9.82 -11.88 -30.02
C LEU A 35 9.24 -10.91 -31.05
N SER A 36 7.93 -10.99 -31.29
CA SER A 36 7.26 -10.03 -32.16
C SER A 36 7.37 -8.61 -31.58
N PRO A 37 7.82 -7.61 -32.35
CA PRO A 37 7.93 -6.24 -31.90
C PRO A 37 6.55 -5.67 -31.57
N ALA A 38 6.49 -4.86 -30.48
CA ALA A 38 5.31 -4.14 -30.09
C ALA A 38 5.68 -2.74 -29.61
N GLU A 39 4.85 -1.75 -29.92
CA GLU A 39 5.07 -0.39 -29.43
C GLU A 39 4.79 -0.28 -27.93
N CYS A 40 5.61 0.53 -27.25
CA CYS A 40 5.44 0.78 -25.83
C CYS A 40 4.22 1.69 -25.57
N VAL A 41 3.22 1.19 -24.88
CA VAL A 41 2.00 1.91 -24.53
C VAL A 41 2.11 2.67 -23.19
N THR A 42 3.19 2.45 -22.42
CA THR A 42 3.28 2.93 -21.03
C THR A 42 3.54 4.43 -20.89
N LYS A 43 3.96 5.11 -21.96
CA LYS A 43 4.25 6.55 -21.93
C LYS A 43 3.04 7.39 -21.48
N ASN A 44 1.85 7.04 -21.97
CA ASN A 44 0.61 7.77 -21.71
C ASN A 44 -0.39 6.90 -20.91
N LEU A 45 0.04 5.76 -20.42
CA LEU A 45 -0.82 4.88 -19.62
C LEU A 45 -1.12 5.55 -18.29
N ARG A 46 -2.41 5.70 -17.98
CA ARG A 46 -2.84 6.15 -16.67
C ARG A 46 -2.70 5.02 -15.68
N VAL A 47 -1.89 5.23 -14.66
CA VAL A 47 -1.75 4.26 -13.56
C VAL A 47 -3.00 4.26 -12.70
N HIS A 48 -3.19 3.18 -11.93
CA HIS A 48 -4.26 3.07 -10.95
C HIS A 48 -4.25 4.29 -10.01
N GLY A 49 -5.42 4.77 -9.65
CA GLY A 49 -5.56 5.96 -8.81
C GLY A 49 -5.44 7.30 -9.55
N TYR A 50 -5.13 7.31 -10.85
CA TYR A 50 -5.05 8.55 -11.61
C TYR A 50 -6.39 9.29 -11.59
N THR A 51 -6.34 10.59 -11.28
CA THR A 51 -7.47 11.52 -11.40
C THR A 51 -7.01 12.81 -12.05
N LYS A 52 -7.94 13.52 -12.70
CA LYS A 52 -7.77 14.90 -13.16
C LYS A 52 -8.30 15.92 -12.17
N GLU A 53 -9.01 15.45 -11.16
CA GLU A 53 -9.57 16.32 -10.15
C GLU A 53 -8.47 16.93 -9.31
N GLN A 54 -8.65 18.19 -8.95
CA GLN A 54 -7.79 18.83 -7.95
C GLN A 54 -8.11 18.21 -6.60
N PHE A 55 -7.07 17.79 -5.89
CA PHE A 55 -7.22 17.27 -4.54
C PHE A 55 -7.14 18.41 -3.51
N ASP A 56 -7.89 18.27 -2.44
CA ASP A 56 -7.72 19.07 -1.24
C ASP A 56 -6.61 18.45 -0.38
N GLU A 57 -5.51 19.19 -0.19
CA GLU A 57 -4.38 18.73 0.63
C GLU A 57 -4.77 18.50 2.10
N ASN A 58 -5.90 19.05 2.55
CA ASN A 58 -6.45 18.82 3.87
C ASN A 58 -7.26 17.52 3.97
N ASP A 59 -7.67 16.96 2.85
CA ASP A 59 -8.31 15.63 2.79
C ASP A 59 -7.26 14.54 2.55
N TRP A 60 -6.85 13.87 3.59
CA TRP A 60 -5.88 12.76 3.51
C TRP A 60 -6.26 11.65 2.53
N ASN A 61 -7.52 11.58 2.10
CA ASN A 61 -7.95 10.66 1.05
C ASN A 61 -7.34 11.00 -0.32
N TYR A 62 -6.75 12.17 -0.50
CA TYR A 62 -6.10 12.53 -1.77
C TYR A 62 -5.06 11.51 -2.23
N VAL A 63 -4.39 10.83 -1.30
CA VAL A 63 -3.38 9.81 -1.62
C VAL A 63 -3.96 8.59 -2.36
N TYR A 64 -5.28 8.38 -2.27
CA TYR A 64 -5.99 7.31 -2.96
C TYR A 64 -6.43 7.72 -4.38
N GLY A 65 -6.29 8.99 -4.78
CA GLY A 65 -6.68 9.48 -6.08
C GLY A 65 -8.12 9.13 -6.42
N SER A 66 -8.36 8.48 -7.57
CA SER A 66 -9.71 8.07 -8.01
C SER A 66 -10.39 7.05 -7.09
N ASP A 67 -9.66 6.41 -6.18
CA ASP A 67 -10.24 5.44 -5.25
C ASP A 67 -10.81 6.09 -3.98
N ALA A 68 -10.49 7.36 -3.73
CA ALA A 68 -11.03 8.10 -2.59
C ALA A 68 -12.57 8.04 -2.52
N ASP A 69 -13.24 8.16 -3.68
CA ASP A 69 -14.70 8.07 -3.76
C ASP A 69 -15.24 6.67 -3.44
N LYS A 70 -14.47 5.63 -3.77
CA LYS A 70 -14.87 4.26 -3.45
C LYS A 70 -14.82 4.03 -1.93
N ILE A 71 -13.79 4.58 -1.26
CA ILE A 71 -13.66 4.53 0.20
C ILE A 71 -14.82 5.29 0.86
N ARG A 72 -15.19 6.50 0.36
CA ARG A 72 -16.34 7.26 0.85
C ARG A 72 -17.65 6.45 0.72
N LYS A 73 -17.88 5.85 -0.46
CA LYS A 73 -19.06 5.00 -0.69
C LYS A 73 -19.09 3.74 0.18
N MET A 74 -17.94 3.20 0.59
CA MET A 74 -17.89 2.12 1.58
C MET A 74 -18.43 2.58 2.93
N ILE A 75 -18.05 3.78 3.38
CA ILE A 75 -18.52 4.37 4.64
C ILE A 75 -20.04 4.66 4.57
N GLU A 76 -20.53 5.15 3.42
CA GLU A 76 -21.98 5.39 3.22
C GLU A 76 -22.79 4.09 3.35
N LYS A 77 -22.28 2.97 2.82
CA LYS A 77 -22.94 1.66 2.88
C LYS A 77 -22.86 1.02 4.26
N GLU A 78 -21.76 1.21 4.94
CA GLU A 78 -21.48 0.61 6.25
C GLU A 78 -20.92 1.71 7.19
N PRO A 79 -21.80 2.42 7.92
CA PRO A 79 -21.40 3.55 8.77
C PRO A 79 -20.39 3.19 9.87
N SER A 80 -20.30 1.93 10.28
CA SER A 80 -19.29 1.47 11.24
C SER A 80 -17.86 1.69 10.73
N PHE A 81 -17.65 1.72 9.42
CA PHE A 81 -16.36 1.99 8.80
C PHE A 81 -15.89 3.45 8.95
N ALA A 82 -16.78 4.36 9.34
CA ALA A 82 -16.42 5.75 9.66
C ALA A 82 -15.64 5.88 10.97
N GLU A 83 -15.60 4.82 11.79
CA GLU A 83 -14.92 4.86 13.08
C GLU A 83 -13.43 5.18 12.91
N LYS A 84 -13.01 6.30 13.51
CA LYS A 84 -11.60 6.73 13.46
C LYS A 84 -10.68 5.71 14.13
N LEU A 85 -9.52 5.49 13.51
CA LEU A 85 -8.48 4.65 14.11
C LEU A 85 -7.84 5.35 15.31
N TYR A 86 -7.58 6.65 15.20
CA TYR A 86 -6.97 7.46 16.25
C TYR A 86 -7.45 8.92 16.18
N GLU A 87 -7.60 9.56 17.34
CA GLU A 87 -7.92 10.97 17.43
C GLU A 87 -6.78 11.83 16.86
N GLY A 88 -7.11 12.88 16.12
CA GLY A 88 -6.11 13.74 15.46
C GLY A 88 -5.65 13.27 14.08
N TYR A 89 -6.07 12.10 13.63
CA TYR A 89 -5.84 11.60 12.27
C TYR A 89 -7.17 11.30 11.56
N THR A 90 -7.17 11.40 10.24
CA THR A 90 -8.39 11.18 9.44
C THR A 90 -8.62 9.73 9.05
N PHE A 91 -7.66 8.84 9.32
CA PHE A 91 -7.78 7.42 9.00
C PHE A 91 -8.88 6.74 9.81
N THR A 92 -9.70 5.96 9.12
CA THR A 92 -10.84 5.23 9.68
C THR A 92 -10.72 3.73 9.45
N ALA A 93 -11.64 2.96 10.00
CA ALA A 93 -11.75 1.53 9.74
C ALA A 93 -11.90 1.22 8.23
N ALA A 94 -12.55 2.10 7.45
CA ALA A 94 -12.65 1.96 5.99
C ALA A 94 -11.28 1.82 5.32
N HIS A 95 -10.25 2.52 5.80
CA HIS A 95 -8.90 2.43 5.22
C HIS A 95 -8.26 1.06 5.47
N VAL A 96 -8.55 0.43 6.61
CA VAL A 96 -8.08 -0.93 6.92
C VAL A 96 -8.78 -1.95 6.02
N VAL A 97 -10.10 -1.82 5.89
CA VAL A 97 -10.92 -2.67 5.03
C VAL A 97 -10.50 -2.54 3.57
N TRP A 98 -10.30 -1.30 3.10
CA TRP A 98 -9.79 -1.01 1.74
C TRP A 98 -8.43 -1.66 1.51
N ALA A 99 -7.49 -1.48 2.46
CA ALA A 99 -6.16 -2.07 2.39
C ALA A 99 -6.20 -3.60 2.28
N ALA A 100 -7.13 -4.27 2.98
CA ALA A 100 -7.29 -5.71 2.91
C ALA A 100 -7.90 -6.15 1.57
N ARG A 101 -8.99 -5.51 1.13
CA ARG A 101 -9.78 -5.93 -0.03
C ARG A 101 -9.12 -5.58 -1.36
N GLU A 102 -8.54 -4.38 -1.47
CA GLU A 102 -8.09 -3.80 -2.73
C GLU A 102 -6.56 -3.66 -2.85
N GLU A 103 -5.84 -3.70 -1.72
CA GLU A 103 -4.39 -3.46 -1.68
C GLU A 103 -3.60 -4.63 -1.09
N PHE A 104 -4.21 -5.80 -0.94
CA PHE A 104 -3.56 -7.04 -0.49
C PHE A 104 -2.86 -6.95 0.87
N ALA A 105 -3.34 -6.12 1.79
CA ALA A 105 -2.80 -6.09 3.14
C ALA A 105 -3.10 -7.41 3.87
N GLN A 106 -2.07 -8.05 4.41
CA GLN A 106 -2.16 -9.36 5.06
C GLN A 106 -1.83 -9.30 6.56
N ASN A 107 -1.31 -8.19 7.04
CA ASN A 107 -0.88 -8.01 8.41
C ASN A 107 -0.98 -6.53 8.85
N ILE A 108 -0.80 -6.28 10.16
CA ILE A 108 -0.88 -4.91 10.72
C ILE A 108 0.20 -4.00 10.09
N GLU A 109 1.40 -4.52 9.87
CA GLU A 109 2.50 -3.74 9.29
C GLU A 109 2.16 -3.28 7.88
N ASP A 110 1.48 -4.11 7.07
CA ASP A 110 1.04 -3.72 5.73
C ASP A 110 0.13 -2.49 5.78
N VAL A 111 -0.77 -2.43 6.75
CA VAL A 111 -1.65 -1.27 6.93
C VAL A 111 -0.89 -0.08 7.50
N LEU A 112 -0.30 -0.25 8.69
CA LEU A 112 0.20 0.87 9.48
C LEU A 112 1.55 1.43 9.00
N ALA A 113 2.36 0.63 8.31
CA ALA A 113 3.62 1.09 7.74
C ALA A 113 3.52 1.44 6.26
N ARG A 114 2.80 0.64 5.46
CA ARG A 114 2.86 0.72 4.00
C ARG A 114 1.69 1.48 3.35
N ARG A 115 0.50 1.53 3.98
CA ARG A 115 -0.70 2.22 3.45
C ARG A 115 -0.91 3.54 4.18
N VAL A 116 -1.39 3.52 5.39
CA VAL A 116 -1.64 4.75 6.16
C VAL A 116 -0.38 5.40 6.74
N ARG A 117 0.75 4.69 6.73
CA ARG A 117 2.09 5.15 7.14
C ARG A 117 2.18 5.67 8.57
N MET A 118 1.22 5.34 9.42
CA MET A 118 1.13 5.80 10.80
C MET A 118 2.37 5.43 11.61
N LEU A 119 3.00 4.28 11.35
CA LEU A 119 4.23 3.86 12.02
C LEU A 119 5.35 4.91 11.90
N PHE A 120 5.45 5.57 10.75
CA PHE A 120 6.49 6.57 10.50
C PHE A 120 6.09 7.98 10.94
N LEU A 121 4.78 8.26 10.98
CA LEU A 121 4.25 9.57 11.39
C LEU A 121 4.19 9.68 12.91
N ASP A 122 3.69 8.64 13.58
CA ASP A 122 3.54 8.55 15.03
C ASP A 122 3.51 7.08 15.47
N ALA A 123 4.69 6.54 15.79
CA ALA A 123 4.83 5.14 16.22
C ALA A 123 4.09 4.86 17.53
N ARG A 124 3.93 5.86 18.42
CA ARG A 124 3.19 5.70 19.69
C ARG A 124 1.68 5.59 19.44
N ALA A 125 1.14 6.38 18.52
CA ALA A 125 -0.24 6.24 18.07
C ALA A 125 -0.44 4.91 17.35
N ALA A 126 0.50 4.50 16.48
CA ALA A 126 0.43 3.22 15.77
C ALA A 126 0.33 2.03 16.74
N LEU A 127 1.11 2.03 17.83
CA LEU A 127 1.01 1.02 18.89
C LEU A 127 -0.38 0.96 19.53
N LYS A 128 -0.98 2.13 19.81
CA LYS A 128 -2.30 2.21 20.44
C LYS A 128 -3.42 1.68 19.55
N ILE A 129 -3.31 1.88 18.23
CA ILE A 129 -4.35 1.48 17.28
C ILE A 129 -4.14 0.05 16.73
N ALA A 130 -2.98 -0.54 16.93
CA ALA A 130 -2.67 -1.88 16.44
C ALA A 130 -3.73 -2.94 16.82
N PRO A 131 -4.30 -2.98 18.05
CA PRO A 131 -5.35 -3.93 18.38
C PRO A 131 -6.63 -3.73 17.56
N LYS A 132 -7.02 -2.48 17.30
CA LYS A 132 -8.18 -2.17 16.47
C LYS A 132 -7.96 -2.58 15.02
N VAL A 133 -6.79 -2.27 14.46
CA VAL A 133 -6.42 -2.68 13.10
C VAL A 133 -6.38 -4.20 12.98
N ALA A 134 -5.82 -4.90 13.98
CA ALA A 134 -5.82 -6.37 14.01
C ALA A 134 -7.22 -6.95 13.96
N SER A 135 -8.15 -6.41 14.75
CA SER A 135 -9.54 -6.89 14.80
C SER A 135 -10.26 -6.69 13.47
N VAL A 136 -10.11 -5.52 12.84
CA VAL A 136 -10.70 -5.24 11.51
C VAL A 136 -10.10 -6.15 10.45
N LEU A 137 -8.77 -6.29 10.41
CA LEU A 137 -8.10 -7.19 9.47
C LEU A 137 -8.50 -8.66 9.66
N ALA A 138 -8.61 -9.11 10.90
CA ALA A 138 -9.01 -10.48 11.19
C ALA A 138 -10.40 -10.77 10.65
N ALA A 139 -11.35 -9.85 10.82
CA ALA A 139 -12.69 -9.97 10.26
C ALA A 139 -12.66 -10.06 8.73
N GLU A 140 -11.89 -9.20 8.06
CA GLU A 140 -11.76 -9.19 6.59
C GLU A 140 -11.06 -10.43 6.02
N LEU A 141 -10.05 -10.94 6.74
CA LEU A 141 -9.22 -12.05 6.28
C LEU A 141 -9.69 -13.42 6.81
N GLY A 142 -10.80 -13.47 7.58
CA GLY A 142 -11.30 -14.71 8.19
C GLY A 142 -10.33 -15.32 9.20
N LYS A 143 -9.65 -14.49 9.99
CA LYS A 143 -8.67 -14.93 11.00
C LYS A 143 -9.28 -14.94 12.40
N ASP A 144 -8.66 -15.72 13.29
CA ASP A 144 -9.10 -15.92 14.67
C ASP A 144 -8.38 -14.97 15.66
N LYS A 145 -8.78 -15.06 16.92
CA LYS A 145 -8.17 -14.28 18.02
C LYS A 145 -6.71 -14.63 18.27
N THR A 146 -6.29 -15.83 17.99
CA THR A 146 -4.88 -16.26 18.13
C THR A 146 -4.03 -15.50 17.12
N TRP A 147 -4.49 -15.39 15.88
CA TRP A 147 -3.85 -14.58 14.85
C TRP A 147 -3.78 -13.09 15.24
N GLU A 148 -4.88 -12.50 15.74
CA GLU A 148 -4.88 -11.10 16.17
C GLU A 148 -3.79 -10.85 17.23
N GLN A 149 -3.71 -11.70 18.25
CA GLN A 149 -2.73 -11.56 19.33
C GLN A 149 -1.29 -11.67 18.81
N ALA A 150 -1.02 -12.62 17.94
CA ALA A 150 0.30 -12.78 17.32
C ALA A 150 0.67 -11.53 16.49
N GLN A 151 -0.26 -11.01 15.67
CA GLN A 151 -0.04 -9.80 14.88
C GLN A 151 0.25 -8.58 15.76
N ILE A 152 -0.50 -8.40 16.84
CA ILE A 152 -0.27 -7.31 17.79
C ILE A 152 1.11 -7.42 18.43
N ALA A 153 1.51 -8.61 18.86
CA ALA A 153 2.81 -8.85 19.48
C ALA A 153 3.96 -8.52 18.51
N ASP A 154 3.86 -9.01 17.28
CA ASP A 154 4.88 -8.79 16.23
C ASP A 154 4.98 -7.31 15.85
N PHE A 155 3.85 -6.65 15.62
CA PHE A 155 3.83 -5.23 15.31
C PHE A 155 4.34 -4.36 16.46
N ASN A 156 4.01 -4.69 17.72
CA ASN A 156 4.50 -3.97 18.88
C ASN A 156 6.03 -4.07 19.00
N ARG A 157 6.60 -5.23 18.71
CA ARG A 157 8.06 -5.41 18.67
C ARG A 157 8.71 -4.53 17.61
N LEU A 158 8.14 -4.50 16.40
CA LEU A 158 8.60 -3.67 15.30
C LEU A 158 8.52 -2.18 15.66
N ALA A 159 7.33 -1.72 16.09
CA ALA A 159 7.03 -0.30 16.30
C ALA A 159 7.87 0.33 17.43
N ARG A 160 8.27 -0.44 18.45
CA ARG A 160 9.17 0.03 19.50
C ARG A 160 10.55 0.45 18.94
N GLY A 161 11.01 -0.15 17.85
CA GLY A 161 12.24 0.25 17.17
C GLY A 161 12.18 1.64 16.50
N TYR A 162 10.98 2.21 16.37
CA TYR A 162 10.75 3.55 15.79
C TYR A 162 10.53 4.64 16.86
N ILE A 163 10.62 4.28 18.14
CA ILE A 163 10.45 5.22 19.25
C ILE A 163 11.81 5.51 19.84
N LEU A 164 12.24 6.76 19.76
CA LEU A 164 13.43 7.24 20.48
C LEU A 164 13.11 7.34 21.97
N ASN A 165 14.06 6.86 22.78
CA ASN A 165 14.02 6.93 24.24
C ASN A 165 14.33 8.36 24.72
#